data_11499442b0c31c35262fe4d0f2d1332e
#
_entry.id   11499442b0c31c35262fe4d0f2d1332e
#
_cell.length_a   1.000
_cell.length_b   1.000
_cell.length_c   1.000
_cell.angle_alpha   90.00
_cell.angle_beta   90.00
_cell.angle_gamma   90.00
#
_symmetry.space_group_name_H-M   'P 1'
#
loop_
_entity.id
_entity.type
_entity.pdbx_description
1 polymer ?
#
loop_
_entity_poly.entity_id
_entity_poly.type
_entity_poly.pdbx_seq_one_letter_code
_entity_poly.pdbx_strand_id
1 'polypeptide(L)'
;MMRALLLVLMICGSPLLAQKPETTVSEPQPRAHVSNSFGFTINAPMHDAAPLFGPEGERVWAGDDWNPQFVFPIPARDVEGAVFTVRHGEHTAVWVNTLFDLAGGHMQYAYVLADLLATTIDVRLHPIDATHTMVDVTYVRTALRPEADEHVLSLGKHDSEQGKVWGDEINAYLQRRAGRPR
;
A
#
# COMPACT_ATOMS: atom_id res chain seq x y z
N MET A 1 -82.78 -40.21 -37.72
CA MET A 1 -81.37 -40.74 -37.65
C MET A 1 -80.41 -39.58 -37.75
N MET A 2 -79.88 -39.12 -36.64
CA MET A 2 -78.98 -37.94 -36.53
C MET A 2 -77.66 -38.44 -36.02
N ARG A 3 -76.63 -38.36 -36.86
CA ARG A 3 -75.23 -38.71 -36.47
C ARG A 3 -74.57 -37.51 -35.84
N ALA A 4 -74.24 -37.63 -34.58
CA ALA A 4 -73.46 -36.64 -33.85
C ALA A 4 -71.96 -36.76 -34.26
N LEU A 5 -71.37 -35.67 -34.72
CA LEU A 5 -69.97 -35.56 -35.09
C LEU A 5 -69.21 -35.03 -33.83
N LEU A 6 -68.37 -35.90 -33.26
CA LEU A 6 -67.54 -35.55 -32.12
C LEU A 6 -66.25 -34.83 -32.61
N LEU A 7 -66.14 -33.55 -32.31
CA LEU A 7 -64.93 -32.76 -32.62
C LEU A 7 -63.93 -32.92 -31.44
N VAL A 8 -62.83 -33.62 -31.65
CA VAL A 8 -61.75 -33.77 -30.68
C VAL A 8 -60.80 -32.57 -30.86
N LEU A 9 -60.83 -31.66 -29.92
CA LEU A 9 -59.84 -30.54 -29.85
C LEU A 9 -58.53 -31.07 -29.24
N MET A 10 -57.49 -31.24 -30.09
CA MET A 10 -56.11 -31.45 -29.59
C MET A 10 -55.50 -30.14 -29.14
N ILE A 11 -55.31 -30.00 -27.83
CA ILE A 11 -54.56 -28.91 -27.25
C ILE A 11 -53.06 -29.28 -27.30
N CYS A 12 -52.32 -28.73 -28.28
CA CYS A 12 -50.88 -28.77 -28.33
C CYS A 12 -50.30 -27.88 -27.20
N GLY A 13 -50.00 -28.49 -26.06
CA GLY A 13 -49.24 -27.84 -25.01
C GLY A 13 -47.77 -27.71 -25.42
N SER A 14 -47.30 -26.52 -25.79
CA SER A 14 -45.87 -26.23 -25.96
C SER A 14 -45.17 -26.28 -24.62
N PRO A 15 -44.08 -27.02 -24.45
CA PRO A 15 -43.32 -26.98 -23.21
C PRO A 15 -42.65 -25.58 -23.07
N LEU A 16 -43.02 -24.87 -22.01
CA LEU A 16 -42.34 -23.64 -21.61
C LEU A 16 -40.96 -24.05 -21.10
N LEU A 17 -39.95 -23.92 -21.99
CA LEU A 17 -38.54 -24.06 -21.59
C LEU A 17 -38.22 -22.92 -20.59
N ALA A 18 -38.14 -23.26 -19.32
CA ALA A 18 -37.63 -22.35 -18.30
C ALA A 18 -36.18 -22.00 -18.65
N GLN A 19 -35.96 -20.79 -19.17
CA GLN A 19 -34.62 -20.22 -19.31
C GLN A 19 -34.02 -20.10 -17.94
N LYS A 20 -32.98 -20.88 -17.68
CA LYS A 20 -32.11 -20.72 -16.52
C LYS A 20 -31.52 -19.31 -16.57
N PRO A 21 -31.60 -18.50 -15.51
CA PRO A 21 -30.98 -17.20 -15.53
C PRO A 21 -29.48 -17.38 -15.79
N GLU A 22 -29.00 -16.90 -16.93
CA GLU A 22 -27.56 -16.73 -17.16
C GLU A 22 -27.07 -15.71 -16.14
N THR A 23 -26.37 -16.19 -15.13
CA THR A 23 -25.57 -15.33 -14.27
C THR A 23 -24.44 -14.80 -15.15
N THR A 24 -24.63 -13.63 -15.72
CA THR A 24 -23.54 -12.87 -16.36
C THR A 24 -22.54 -12.54 -15.27
N VAL A 25 -21.51 -13.37 -15.15
CA VAL A 25 -20.32 -13.03 -14.37
C VAL A 25 -19.69 -11.87 -15.14
N SER A 26 -19.87 -10.66 -14.62
CA SER A 26 -19.21 -9.48 -15.16
C SER A 26 -17.71 -9.74 -15.08
N GLU A 27 -16.99 -9.56 -16.19
CA GLU A 27 -15.55 -9.67 -16.20
C GLU A 27 -14.97 -8.69 -15.15
N PRO A 28 -13.95 -9.13 -14.36
CA PRO A 28 -13.33 -8.25 -13.37
C PRO A 28 -12.75 -7.03 -14.08
N GLN A 29 -13.25 -5.85 -13.73
CA GLN A 29 -12.69 -4.60 -14.23
C GLN A 29 -11.34 -4.34 -13.54
N PRO A 30 -10.31 -3.91 -14.27
CA PRO A 30 -9.03 -3.56 -13.68
C PRO A 30 -9.23 -2.43 -12.66
N ARG A 31 -8.55 -2.55 -11.51
CA ARG A 31 -8.56 -1.55 -10.45
C ARG A 31 -7.51 -0.48 -10.71
N ALA A 32 -7.67 0.68 -10.08
CA ALA A 32 -6.64 1.70 -10.09
C ALA A 32 -5.32 1.11 -9.57
N HIS A 33 -4.27 1.28 -10.36
CA HIS A 33 -2.92 0.83 -10.05
C HIS A 33 -1.96 1.95 -10.45
N VAL A 34 -1.23 2.51 -9.50
CA VAL A 34 -0.32 3.63 -9.72
C VAL A 34 1.06 3.31 -9.19
N SER A 35 2.08 3.78 -9.92
CA SER A 35 3.48 3.67 -9.49
C SER A 35 4.12 5.05 -9.64
N ASN A 36 4.68 5.58 -8.54
CA ASN A 36 5.34 6.88 -8.51
C ASN A 36 6.64 6.78 -7.71
N SER A 37 7.62 7.57 -8.12
CA SER A 37 8.91 7.64 -7.43
C SER A 37 9.25 9.09 -7.13
N PHE A 38 9.99 9.27 -6.04
CA PHE A 38 10.59 10.55 -5.67
C PHE A 38 11.95 10.30 -5.04
N GLY A 39 12.79 11.33 -5.05
CA GLY A 39 14.12 11.25 -4.41
C GLY A 39 14.41 12.50 -3.62
N PHE A 40 15.34 12.37 -2.67
CA PHE A 40 15.83 13.47 -1.84
C PHE A 40 17.21 13.15 -1.26
N THR A 41 17.89 14.18 -0.73
CA THR A 41 19.22 14.03 -0.13
C THR A 41 19.15 14.16 1.38
N ILE A 42 19.80 13.23 2.08
CA ILE A 42 20.03 13.28 3.52
C ILE A 42 21.47 13.78 3.78
N ASN A 43 21.61 14.74 4.68
CA ASN A 43 22.88 15.33 5.10
C ASN A 43 23.57 14.46 6.19
N ALA A 44 23.76 13.20 5.86
CA ALA A 44 24.44 12.20 6.69
C ALA A 44 25.01 11.08 5.85
N PRO A 45 26.05 10.37 6.30
CA PRO A 45 26.51 9.15 5.64
C PRO A 45 25.45 8.05 5.72
N MET A 46 25.47 7.11 4.78
CA MET A 46 24.45 6.07 4.62
C MET A 46 24.23 5.23 5.89
N HIS A 47 25.30 4.94 6.64
CA HIS A 47 25.18 4.17 7.89
C HIS A 47 24.41 4.88 9.01
N ASP A 48 24.35 6.22 9.00
CA ASP A 48 23.52 7.02 9.90
C ASP A 48 22.10 7.24 9.34
N ALA A 49 21.97 7.28 8.04
CA ALA A 49 20.70 7.52 7.33
C ALA A 49 19.82 6.24 7.28
N ALA A 50 20.40 5.09 6.92
CA ALA A 50 19.62 3.86 6.69
C ALA A 50 18.77 3.42 7.89
N PRO A 51 19.22 3.50 9.16
CA PRO A 51 18.39 3.13 10.30
C PRO A 51 17.13 4.01 10.48
N LEU A 52 17.05 5.18 9.83
CA LEU A 52 15.90 6.08 9.93
C LEU A 52 14.69 5.63 9.10
N PHE A 53 14.84 4.58 8.30
CA PHE A 53 13.78 4.04 7.45
C PHE A 53 13.14 2.75 7.99
N GLY A 54 13.46 2.32 9.20
CA GLY A 54 12.71 1.28 9.88
C GLY A 54 11.50 1.82 10.64
N PRO A 55 10.47 1.00 10.93
CA PRO A 55 9.30 1.47 11.67
C PRO A 55 9.61 2.09 13.03
N GLU A 56 10.62 1.61 13.75
CA GLU A 56 11.13 2.26 14.96
C GLU A 56 11.99 3.49 14.64
N GLY A 57 12.82 3.42 13.59
CA GLY A 57 13.64 4.53 13.12
C GLY A 57 12.82 5.73 12.68
N GLU A 58 11.67 5.51 12.07
CA GLU A 58 10.76 6.56 11.59
C GLU A 58 10.07 7.34 12.72
N ARG A 59 9.94 6.78 13.94
CA ARG A 59 9.34 7.46 15.10
C ARG A 59 9.98 8.81 15.44
N VAL A 60 11.22 9.04 15.05
CA VAL A 60 11.95 10.26 15.42
C VAL A 60 11.75 11.41 14.44
N TRP A 61 11.15 11.14 13.26
CA TRP A 61 10.99 12.14 12.20
C TRP A 61 9.63 12.12 11.47
N ALA A 62 8.92 10.99 11.44
CA ALA A 62 7.71 10.84 10.61
C ALA A 62 6.44 11.48 11.22
N GLY A 63 6.57 12.16 12.37
CA GLY A 63 5.46 12.84 13.04
C GLY A 63 4.68 11.96 14.02
N ASP A 64 3.75 12.60 14.75
CA ASP A 64 3.03 11.94 15.86
C ASP A 64 2.04 10.86 15.40
N ASP A 65 1.62 10.92 14.15
CA ASP A 65 0.71 9.92 13.55
C ASP A 65 1.42 8.60 13.22
N TRP A 66 2.76 8.62 13.15
CA TRP A 66 3.56 7.42 12.96
C TRP A 66 3.77 6.69 14.29
N ASN A 67 2.86 5.78 14.59
CA ASN A 67 2.90 5.00 15.83
C ASN A 67 2.76 3.50 15.56
N PRO A 68 3.79 2.84 15.01
CA PRO A 68 3.77 1.40 14.73
C PRO A 68 3.62 0.58 16.00
N GLN A 69 2.66 -0.34 15.98
CA GLN A 69 2.41 -1.32 17.02
C GLN A 69 2.87 -2.68 16.53
N PHE A 70 3.99 -3.19 17.06
CA PHE A 70 4.57 -4.44 16.59
C PHE A 70 3.74 -5.65 17.02
N VAL A 71 3.51 -6.54 16.06
CA VAL A 71 3.00 -7.89 16.26
C VAL A 71 4.18 -8.87 16.33
N PHE A 72 5.20 -8.64 15.51
CA PHE A 72 6.46 -9.39 15.47
C PHE A 72 7.58 -8.49 14.93
N PRO A 73 8.82 -8.55 15.50
CA PRO A 73 9.21 -9.29 16.71
C PRO A 73 8.75 -8.60 18.00
N ILE A 74 8.82 -9.36 19.11
CA ILE A 74 8.67 -8.83 20.46
C ILE A 74 9.96 -9.14 21.23
N PRO A 75 10.71 -8.17 21.77
CA PRO A 75 10.46 -6.72 21.69
C PRO A 75 10.58 -6.18 20.27
N ALA A 76 10.00 -4.99 20.02
CA ALA A 76 10.03 -4.29 18.75
C ALA A 76 11.45 -4.09 18.23
N ARG A 77 11.69 -4.39 16.98
CA ARG A 77 12.96 -4.17 16.27
C ARG A 77 12.72 -4.05 14.77
N ASP A 78 13.51 -3.20 14.13
CA ASP A 78 13.53 -3.03 12.68
C ASP A 78 14.34 -4.17 12.05
N VAL A 79 13.62 -5.16 11.54
CA VAL A 79 14.19 -6.35 10.90
C VAL A 79 13.33 -6.78 9.71
N GLU A 80 13.91 -7.52 8.79
CA GLU A 80 13.15 -8.21 7.75
C GLU A 80 12.14 -9.19 8.38
N GLY A 81 10.95 -9.26 7.79
CA GLY A 81 9.84 -10.06 8.31
C GLY A 81 9.12 -9.44 9.52
N ALA A 82 9.50 -8.24 9.98
CA ALA A 82 8.74 -7.54 11.00
C ALA A 82 7.31 -7.27 10.52
N VAL A 83 6.33 -7.51 11.43
CA VAL A 83 4.90 -7.26 11.21
C VAL A 83 4.42 -6.29 12.27
N PHE A 84 3.78 -5.23 11.84
CA PHE A 84 3.26 -4.19 12.74
C PHE A 84 1.99 -3.56 12.15
N THR A 85 1.27 -2.82 12.97
CA THR A 85 0.09 -2.07 12.54
C THR A 85 0.30 -0.58 12.74
N VAL A 86 -0.27 0.23 11.85
CA VAL A 86 -0.31 1.70 11.97
C VAL A 86 -1.75 2.17 11.74
N ARG A 87 -2.19 3.12 12.55
CA ARG A 87 -3.50 3.75 12.35
C ARG A 87 -3.42 4.85 11.30
N HIS A 88 -4.39 4.85 10.38
CA HIS A 88 -4.61 5.88 9.39
C HIS A 88 -6.05 6.39 9.54
N GLY A 89 -6.25 7.41 10.36
CA GLY A 89 -7.58 7.89 10.73
C GLY A 89 -8.40 6.81 11.46
N GLU A 90 -9.52 6.39 10.88
CA GLU A 90 -10.38 5.32 11.42
C GLU A 90 -9.94 3.91 11.04
N HIS A 91 -9.00 3.79 10.10
CA HIS A 91 -8.52 2.51 9.60
C HIS A 91 -7.20 2.10 10.26
N THR A 92 -6.95 0.81 10.28
CA THR A 92 -5.67 0.23 10.72
C THR A 92 -5.05 -0.55 9.56
N ALA A 93 -3.87 -0.14 9.15
CA ALA A 93 -3.10 -0.86 8.15
C ALA A 93 -2.22 -1.93 8.81
N VAL A 94 -2.10 -3.08 8.17
CA VAL A 94 -1.09 -4.11 8.50
C VAL A 94 0.11 -3.89 7.59
N TRP A 95 1.28 -3.81 8.19
CA TRP A 95 2.56 -3.58 7.54
C TRP A 95 3.49 -4.78 7.72
N VAL A 96 4.29 -5.04 6.70
CA VAL A 96 5.34 -6.06 6.70
C VAL A 96 6.61 -5.47 6.12
N ASN A 97 7.74 -5.60 6.82
CA ASN A 97 9.06 -5.35 6.24
C ASN A 97 9.44 -6.56 5.38
N THR A 98 9.29 -6.45 4.07
CA THR A 98 9.56 -7.55 3.14
C THR A 98 11.04 -7.69 2.78
N LEU A 99 11.82 -6.62 2.98
CA LEU A 99 13.27 -6.58 2.90
C LEU A 99 13.79 -5.53 3.87
N PHE A 100 14.89 -5.80 4.57
CA PHE A 100 15.51 -4.84 5.47
C PHE A 100 17.03 -4.98 5.52
N ASP A 101 17.72 -4.50 4.47
CA ASP A 101 19.16 -4.52 4.32
C ASP A 101 19.76 -3.13 4.56
N LEU A 102 20.11 -2.85 5.81
CA LEU A 102 20.75 -1.58 6.19
C LEU A 102 22.14 -1.40 5.57
N ALA A 103 22.90 -2.49 5.40
CA ALA A 103 24.25 -2.42 4.85
C ALA A 103 24.25 -2.13 3.34
N GLY A 104 23.33 -2.73 2.62
CA GLY A 104 23.10 -2.48 1.18
C GLY A 104 22.24 -1.23 0.93
N GLY A 105 21.67 -0.61 1.97
CA GLY A 105 20.82 0.57 1.82
C GLY A 105 19.50 0.27 1.09
N HIS A 106 18.93 -0.92 1.28
CA HIS A 106 17.70 -1.31 0.59
C HIS A 106 16.64 -1.83 1.57
N MET A 107 15.52 -1.16 1.64
CA MET A 107 14.37 -1.55 2.44
C MET A 107 13.11 -1.64 1.57
N GLN A 108 12.27 -2.63 1.85
CA GLN A 108 10.98 -2.78 1.20
C GLN A 108 9.89 -3.06 2.23
N TYR A 109 8.74 -2.49 1.98
CA TYR A 109 7.56 -2.65 2.81
C TYR A 109 6.38 -3.02 1.95
N ALA A 110 5.49 -3.82 2.51
CA ALA A 110 4.12 -3.97 2.01
C ALA A 110 3.16 -3.56 3.12
N TYR A 111 2.14 -2.79 2.80
CA TYR A 111 1.04 -2.59 3.73
C TYR A 111 -0.31 -2.76 3.04
N VAL A 112 -1.27 -3.22 3.82
CA VAL A 112 -2.65 -3.41 3.39
C VAL A 112 -3.56 -2.63 4.33
N LEU A 113 -4.33 -1.73 3.74
CA LEU A 113 -5.47 -1.11 4.39
C LEU A 113 -6.70 -1.87 3.92
N ALA A 114 -7.28 -2.68 4.83
CA ALA A 114 -8.33 -3.63 4.48
C ALA A 114 -9.48 -2.97 3.69
N ASP A 115 -9.93 -3.66 2.64
CA ASP A 115 -11.01 -3.22 1.74
C ASP A 115 -10.75 -1.89 1.02
N LEU A 116 -9.56 -1.32 1.10
CA LEU A 116 -9.24 -0.05 0.46
C LEU A 116 -8.09 -0.20 -0.54
N LEU A 117 -6.88 -0.46 -0.07
CA LEU A 117 -5.71 -0.54 -0.93
C LEU A 117 -4.63 -1.47 -0.39
N ALA A 118 -3.79 -1.97 -1.31
CA ALA A 118 -2.49 -2.56 -1.02
C ALA A 118 -1.40 -1.65 -1.60
N THR A 119 -0.32 -1.49 -0.84
CA THR A 119 0.83 -0.67 -1.24
C THR A 119 2.12 -1.44 -1.01
N THR A 120 3.05 -1.34 -1.96
CA THR A 120 4.45 -1.66 -1.74
C THR A 120 5.27 -0.38 -1.79
N ILE A 121 6.31 -0.32 -0.97
CA ILE A 121 7.24 0.81 -0.89
C ILE A 121 8.65 0.24 -1.02
N ASP A 122 9.41 0.73 -1.99
CA ASP A 122 10.82 0.40 -2.18
C ASP A 122 11.65 1.65 -1.84
N VAL A 123 12.60 1.52 -0.92
CA VAL A 123 13.49 2.59 -0.47
C VAL A 123 14.92 2.18 -0.73
N ARG A 124 15.64 2.97 -1.52
CA ARG A 124 17.05 2.75 -1.85
C ARG A 124 17.90 3.93 -1.46
N LEU A 125 18.96 3.64 -0.74
CA LEU A 125 19.95 4.62 -0.31
C LEU A 125 21.24 4.42 -1.10
N HIS A 126 21.78 5.52 -1.61
CA HIS A 126 23.02 5.53 -2.35
C HIS A 126 23.97 6.60 -1.75
N PRO A 127 25.18 6.24 -1.29
CA PRO A 127 26.12 7.22 -0.78
C PRO A 127 26.53 8.18 -1.92
N ILE A 128 26.39 9.48 -1.70
CA ILE A 128 26.91 10.53 -2.59
C ILE A 128 28.37 10.80 -2.23
N ASP A 129 28.63 11.01 -0.94
CA ASP A 129 29.94 11.24 -0.36
C ASP A 129 29.97 10.82 1.11
N ALA A 130 31.01 11.21 1.86
CA ALA A 130 31.17 10.86 3.28
C ALA A 130 30.11 11.50 4.21
N THR A 131 29.33 12.46 3.72
CA THR A 131 28.42 13.27 4.52
C THR A 131 27.00 13.38 3.91
N HIS A 132 26.79 12.81 2.75
CA HIS A 132 25.50 12.89 2.05
C HIS A 132 25.08 11.54 1.45
N THR A 133 23.79 11.26 1.54
CA THR A 133 23.15 10.07 0.99
C THR A 133 21.97 10.48 0.14
N MET A 134 21.89 9.97 -1.10
CA MET A 134 20.68 10.03 -1.94
C MET A 134 19.71 8.95 -1.49
N VAL A 135 18.45 9.27 -1.44
CA VAL A 135 17.34 8.33 -1.20
C VAL A 135 16.40 8.37 -2.38
N ASP A 136 16.10 7.21 -2.92
CA ASP A 136 15.07 7.00 -3.92
C ASP A 136 13.96 6.15 -3.32
N VAL A 137 12.72 6.60 -3.46
CA VAL A 137 11.53 5.93 -2.95
C VAL A 137 10.55 5.68 -4.08
N THR A 138 10.06 4.45 -4.18
CA THR A 138 8.99 4.09 -5.12
C THR A 138 7.79 3.54 -4.36
N TYR A 139 6.62 4.15 -4.60
CA TYR A 139 5.33 3.66 -4.16
C TYR A 139 4.62 2.96 -5.31
N VAL A 140 4.08 1.77 -5.05
CA VAL A 140 3.13 1.10 -5.94
C VAL A 140 1.85 0.84 -5.17
N ARG A 141 0.74 1.45 -5.60
CA ARG A 141 -0.56 1.34 -4.93
C ARG A 141 -1.59 0.69 -5.84
N THR A 142 -2.39 -0.20 -5.27
CA THR A 142 -3.47 -0.90 -5.98
C THR A 142 -4.75 -0.77 -5.15
N ALA A 143 -5.83 -0.29 -5.77
CA ALA A 143 -7.14 -0.30 -5.14
C ALA A 143 -7.68 -1.72 -5.02
N LEU A 144 -8.28 -2.07 -3.89
CA LEU A 144 -8.82 -3.41 -3.64
C LEU A 144 -10.32 -3.52 -4.00
N ARG A 145 -10.98 -2.38 -4.23
CA ARG A 145 -12.39 -2.31 -4.64
C ARG A 145 -12.65 -1.10 -5.53
N PRO A 146 -13.74 -1.08 -6.32
CA PRO A 146 -14.05 0.04 -7.23
C PRO A 146 -14.10 1.41 -6.54
N GLU A 147 -14.69 1.47 -5.36
CA GLU A 147 -14.88 2.71 -4.59
C GLU A 147 -13.56 3.31 -4.10
N ALA A 148 -12.48 2.52 -4.10
CA ALA A 148 -11.15 2.97 -3.73
C ALA A 148 -10.31 3.49 -4.91
N ASP A 149 -10.76 3.31 -6.15
CA ASP A 149 -9.99 3.70 -7.34
C ASP A 149 -9.63 5.19 -7.33
N GLU A 150 -10.58 6.06 -7.05
CA GLU A 150 -10.35 7.52 -7.01
C GLU A 150 -9.39 7.91 -5.89
N HIS A 151 -9.51 7.27 -4.72
CA HIS A 151 -8.61 7.48 -3.59
C HIS A 151 -7.16 7.12 -3.95
N VAL A 152 -6.93 5.96 -4.56
CA VAL A 152 -5.60 5.52 -4.99
C VAL A 152 -5.00 6.47 -6.04
N LEU A 153 -5.80 6.91 -7.01
CA LEU A 153 -5.37 7.89 -8.01
C LEU A 153 -5.01 9.24 -7.37
N SER A 154 -5.76 9.66 -6.36
CA SER A 154 -5.48 10.91 -5.61
C SER A 154 -4.18 10.82 -4.82
N LEU A 155 -3.95 9.71 -4.09
CA LEU A 155 -2.68 9.50 -3.37
C LEU A 155 -1.48 9.57 -4.33
N GLY A 156 -1.59 8.94 -5.50
CA GLY A 156 -0.53 8.94 -6.48
C GLY A 156 -0.11 10.33 -6.97
N LYS A 157 -1.03 11.28 -7.05
CA LYS A 157 -0.73 12.66 -7.47
C LYS A 157 0.15 13.41 -6.46
N HIS A 158 0.10 13.04 -5.18
CA HIS A 158 0.83 13.71 -4.10
C HIS A 158 2.15 13.00 -3.73
N ASP A 159 2.43 11.83 -4.32
CA ASP A 159 3.64 11.07 -3.96
C ASP A 159 4.93 11.86 -4.21
N SER A 160 5.02 12.62 -5.29
CA SER A 160 6.22 13.41 -5.62
C SER A 160 6.53 14.50 -4.60
N GLU A 161 5.53 15.00 -3.88
CA GLU A 161 5.68 16.03 -2.84
C GLU A 161 6.29 15.47 -1.56
N GLN A 162 6.17 14.15 -1.33
CA GLN A 162 6.67 13.49 -0.12
C GLN A 162 8.19 13.57 -0.01
N GLY A 163 8.92 13.58 -1.11
CA GLY A 163 10.39 13.66 -1.10
C GLY A 163 10.91 14.89 -0.36
N LYS A 164 10.27 16.05 -0.59
CA LYS A 164 10.63 17.27 0.14
C LYS A 164 10.30 17.17 1.61
N VAL A 165 9.12 16.65 1.96
CA VAL A 165 8.67 16.54 3.35
C VAL A 165 9.61 15.60 4.12
N TRP A 166 9.87 14.41 3.61
CA TRP A 166 10.76 13.44 4.26
C TRP A 166 12.18 13.96 4.39
N GLY A 167 12.72 14.57 3.33
CA GLY A 167 14.07 15.14 3.35
C GLY A 167 14.23 16.24 4.40
N ASP A 168 13.25 17.15 4.49
CA ASP A 168 13.26 18.25 5.47
C ASP A 168 13.20 17.71 6.91
N GLU A 169 12.28 16.77 7.21
CA GLU A 169 12.09 16.24 8.56
C GLU A 169 13.29 15.40 9.03
N ILE A 170 13.81 14.52 8.17
CA ILE A 170 15.00 13.71 8.48
C ILE A 170 16.21 14.62 8.72
N ASN A 171 16.46 15.59 7.84
CA ASN A 171 17.58 16.52 8.00
C ASN A 171 17.44 17.39 9.25
N ALA A 172 16.24 17.86 9.57
CA ALA A 172 15.97 18.59 10.81
C ALA A 172 16.22 17.72 12.05
N TYR A 173 15.81 16.46 12.04
CA TYR A 173 16.13 15.52 13.12
C TYR A 173 17.64 15.35 13.31
N LEU A 174 18.38 15.11 12.23
CA LEU A 174 19.83 14.93 12.28
C LEU A 174 20.55 16.16 12.82
N GLN A 175 20.13 17.36 12.44
CA GLN A 175 20.67 18.63 12.98
C GLN A 175 20.41 18.76 14.48
N ARG A 176 19.18 18.45 14.95
CA ARG A 176 18.85 18.47 16.38
C ARG A 176 19.69 17.47 17.18
N ARG A 177 19.95 16.29 16.61
CA ARG A 177 20.80 15.25 17.24
C ARG A 177 22.24 15.68 17.35
N ALA A 178 22.81 16.30 16.30
CA ALA A 178 24.20 16.80 16.30
C ALA A 178 24.45 17.95 17.29
N GLY A 179 23.44 18.78 17.54
CA GLY A 179 23.55 19.92 18.50
C GLY A 179 23.33 19.56 19.97
N ARG A 180 23.03 18.28 20.30
CA ARG A 180 22.91 17.84 21.72
C ARG A 180 24.30 17.54 22.29
N PRO A 181 24.72 18.19 23.39
CA PRO A 181 25.97 17.80 24.08
C PRO A 181 25.85 16.34 24.57
N ARG A 182 26.93 15.58 24.40
CA ARG A 182 27.05 14.19 24.86
C ARG A 182 27.24 14.15 26.38
#